data_904aff6d3ca263f6c6e3667fbf728289
#
_entry.id   904aff6d3ca263f6c6e3667fbf728289
#
_cell.length_a   1.000
_cell.length_b   1.000
_cell.length_c   1.000
_cell.angle_alpha   90.00
_cell.angle_beta   90.00
_cell.angle_gamma   90.00
#
_symmetry.space_group_name_H-M   'P 1'
#
loop_
_entity.id
_entity.type
_entity.pdbx_description
1 polymer ?
#
loop_
_entity_poly.entity_id
_entity_poly.type
_entity_poly.pdbx_seq_one_letter_code
_entity_poly.pdbx_strand_id
1 'polypeptide(L)'
;MPVRNLLAASAFGLLLALAGGAAAETIKLGVTAGPHAEIAEALKPVAAAKGLDVEIVEFSDGALIDPATEDGDLDANAFQHTPYLEQQNADRGLHLVSVAKTVLLPMAAYSRKVKSIADLPDGAEITIPNDPSNGGRALKLLDQGGIIKLTPGVTSKATELDIVDNPRHVRILSLETAQLPRSLEDVDFSVITSHFAISAGLLPSRDALLIESQQSEYFCLIAVKPENANKPWVKTLVEAYRSPEVKAFIDKQFQGNIIVSW
;
A
#
# COMPACT_ATOMS: atom_id res chain seq x y z
N MET A 1 -40.28 -79.72 -27.97
CA MET A 1 -40.73 -78.31 -27.69
C MET A 1 -39.67 -77.67 -26.85
N PRO A 2 -38.89 -76.72 -27.37
CA PRO A 2 -37.83 -76.09 -26.60
C PRO A 2 -38.28 -74.76 -25.92
N VAL A 3 -37.95 -74.67 -24.70
CA VAL A 3 -38.17 -73.49 -23.87
C VAL A 3 -37.04 -72.42 -24.11
N ARG A 4 -37.42 -71.25 -24.58
CA ARG A 4 -36.50 -70.15 -24.81
C ARG A 4 -36.32 -69.36 -23.49
N ASN A 5 -35.10 -69.41 -22.95
CA ASN A 5 -34.69 -68.50 -21.85
C ASN A 5 -34.32 -67.12 -22.39
N LEU A 6 -35.03 -66.09 -21.96
CA LEU A 6 -34.65 -64.67 -22.14
C LEU A 6 -33.71 -64.30 -21.03
N LEU A 7 -32.46 -63.99 -21.35
CA LEU A 7 -31.53 -63.34 -20.49
C LEU A 7 -31.72 -61.82 -20.65
N ALA A 8 -32.23 -61.17 -19.57
CA ALA A 8 -32.26 -59.72 -19.46
C ALA A 8 -30.89 -59.22 -18.94
N ALA A 9 -30.13 -58.56 -19.79
CA ALA A 9 -28.90 -57.88 -19.41
C ALA A 9 -29.21 -56.49 -18.89
N SER A 10 -29.12 -56.29 -17.57
CA SER A 10 -29.20 -55.00 -16.95
C SER A 10 -27.87 -54.26 -17.13
N ALA A 11 -27.82 -53.27 -18.00
CA ALA A 11 -26.71 -52.36 -18.15
C ALA A 11 -26.80 -51.31 -17.00
N PHE A 12 -25.99 -51.49 -15.95
CA PHE A 12 -25.81 -50.50 -14.89
C PHE A 12 -24.81 -49.46 -15.38
N GLY A 13 -25.32 -48.34 -15.91
CA GLY A 13 -24.51 -47.21 -16.35
C GLY A 13 -23.90 -46.47 -15.13
N LEU A 14 -22.59 -46.66 -14.95
CA LEU A 14 -21.80 -45.95 -13.96
C LEU A 14 -21.58 -44.50 -14.45
N LEU A 15 -22.42 -43.55 -14.04
CA LEU A 15 -22.15 -42.12 -14.20
C LEU A 15 -21.00 -41.75 -13.24
N LEU A 16 -19.77 -41.78 -13.75
CA LEU A 16 -18.68 -41.05 -13.09
C LEU A 16 -18.97 -39.54 -13.24
N ALA A 17 -19.51 -38.92 -12.19
CA ALA A 17 -19.48 -37.48 -12.03
C ALA A 17 -18.01 -37.05 -11.91
N LEU A 18 -17.43 -36.57 -13.00
CA LEU A 18 -16.20 -35.80 -13.00
C LEU A 18 -16.51 -34.52 -12.23
N ALA A 19 -16.33 -34.55 -10.90
CA ALA A 19 -16.15 -33.34 -10.12
C ALA A 19 -14.80 -32.73 -10.56
N GLY A 20 -14.83 -32.00 -11.65
CA GLY A 20 -13.74 -31.15 -12.06
C GLY A 20 -13.60 -30.11 -10.94
N GLY A 21 -12.69 -30.34 -10.00
CA GLY A 21 -12.25 -29.28 -9.10
C GLY A 21 -11.82 -28.12 -9.97
N ALA A 22 -12.53 -26.99 -9.89
CA ALA A 22 -12.07 -25.77 -10.52
C ALA A 22 -10.65 -25.52 -9.99
N ALA A 23 -9.65 -25.53 -10.88
CA ALA A 23 -8.30 -25.14 -10.49
C ALA A 23 -8.39 -23.74 -9.89
N ALA A 24 -7.74 -23.54 -8.75
CA ALA A 24 -7.69 -22.21 -8.13
C ALA A 24 -7.12 -21.24 -9.17
N GLU A 25 -7.79 -20.10 -9.33
CA GLU A 25 -7.27 -19.01 -10.15
C GLU A 25 -6.04 -18.44 -9.47
N THR A 26 -4.90 -18.32 -10.19
CA THR A 26 -3.66 -17.76 -9.65
C THR A 26 -3.49 -16.34 -10.17
N ILE A 27 -3.19 -15.40 -9.27
CA ILE A 27 -2.87 -14.02 -9.60
C ILE A 27 -1.53 -13.60 -9.01
N LYS A 28 -0.87 -12.64 -9.65
CA LYS A 28 0.34 -11.98 -9.17
C LYS A 28 0.00 -10.63 -8.54
N LEU A 29 0.29 -10.47 -7.26
CA LEU A 29 0.07 -9.25 -6.50
C LEU A 29 1.40 -8.54 -6.22
N GLY A 30 1.59 -7.37 -6.82
CA GLY A 30 2.75 -6.50 -6.58
C GLY A 30 2.60 -5.70 -5.28
N VAL A 31 3.62 -5.72 -4.43
CA VAL A 31 3.66 -4.99 -3.18
C VAL A 31 5.07 -4.44 -2.92
N THR A 32 5.19 -3.41 -2.08
CA THR A 32 6.50 -3.04 -1.54
C THR A 32 6.87 -3.96 -0.38
N ALA A 33 8.17 -4.24 -0.24
CA ALA A 33 8.72 -5.00 0.88
C ALA A 33 8.36 -4.37 2.24
N GLY A 34 8.35 -5.18 3.28
CA GLY A 34 7.95 -4.78 4.64
C GLY A 34 6.44 -4.87 4.86
N PRO A 35 5.81 -3.87 5.51
CA PRO A 35 4.41 -3.98 5.95
C PRO A 35 3.40 -4.38 4.87
N HIS A 36 3.53 -3.92 3.64
CA HIS A 36 2.63 -4.31 2.55
C HIS A 36 2.79 -5.78 2.19
N ALA A 37 4.03 -6.30 2.11
CA ALA A 37 4.30 -7.70 1.87
C ALA A 37 3.81 -8.59 3.04
N GLU A 38 4.04 -8.17 4.29
CA GLU A 38 3.56 -8.89 5.46
C GLU A 38 2.03 -9.01 5.49
N ILE A 39 1.30 -7.95 5.13
CA ILE A 39 -0.16 -7.99 5.02
C ILE A 39 -0.59 -8.90 3.86
N ALA A 40 0.11 -8.83 2.72
CA ALA A 40 -0.15 -9.69 1.57
C ALA A 40 0.08 -11.17 1.91
N GLU A 41 1.12 -11.52 2.66
CA GLU A 41 1.32 -12.89 3.13
C GLU A 41 0.18 -13.35 4.08
N ALA A 42 -0.32 -12.47 4.93
CA ALA A 42 -1.43 -12.80 5.82
C ALA A 42 -2.76 -13.04 5.06
N LEU A 43 -2.97 -12.42 3.92
CA LEU A 43 -4.18 -12.62 3.11
C LEU A 43 -4.15 -13.93 2.29
N LYS A 44 -2.98 -14.50 1.95
CA LYS A 44 -2.87 -15.70 1.10
C LYS A 44 -3.74 -16.88 1.57
N PRO A 45 -3.67 -17.32 2.82
CA PRO A 45 -4.48 -18.44 3.29
C PRO A 45 -6.00 -18.14 3.21
N VAL A 46 -6.40 -16.87 3.40
CA VAL A 46 -7.80 -16.45 3.30
C VAL A 46 -8.28 -16.48 1.85
N ALA A 47 -7.46 -15.99 0.92
CA ALA A 47 -7.73 -16.04 -0.52
C ALA A 47 -7.78 -17.48 -1.04
N ALA A 48 -6.82 -18.32 -0.64
CA ALA A 48 -6.77 -19.73 -1.02
C ALA A 48 -8.01 -20.50 -0.56
N ALA A 49 -8.51 -20.25 0.65
CA ALA A 49 -9.77 -20.84 1.15
C ALA A 49 -11.00 -20.44 0.31
N LYS A 50 -10.90 -19.38 -0.49
CA LYS A 50 -11.93 -18.89 -1.42
C LYS A 50 -11.65 -19.28 -2.89
N GLY A 51 -10.63 -20.12 -3.15
CA GLY A 51 -10.27 -20.59 -4.49
C GLY A 51 -9.40 -19.61 -5.29
N LEU A 52 -8.74 -18.64 -4.63
CA LEU A 52 -7.80 -17.71 -5.25
C LEU A 52 -6.40 -17.94 -4.69
N ASP A 53 -5.47 -18.36 -5.54
CA ASP A 53 -4.05 -18.43 -5.21
C ASP A 53 -3.38 -17.08 -5.50
N VAL A 54 -2.60 -16.55 -4.53
CA VAL A 54 -1.95 -15.25 -4.64
C VAL A 54 -0.44 -15.43 -4.59
N GLU A 55 0.21 -15.20 -5.73
CA GLU A 55 1.66 -15.07 -5.83
C GLU A 55 2.06 -13.63 -5.49
N ILE A 56 2.85 -13.45 -4.44
CA ILE A 56 3.32 -12.12 -4.03
C ILE A 56 4.64 -11.82 -4.73
N VAL A 57 4.68 -10.64 -5.38
CA VAL A 57 5.89 -10.12 -6.01
C VAL A 57 6.32 -8.87 -5.25
N GLU A 58 7.42 -8.99 -4.49
CA GLU A 58 7.93 -7.91 -3.68
C GLU A 58 8.89 -7.01 -4.45
N PHE A 59 8.73 -5.70 -4.25
CA PHE A 59 9.60 -4.66 -4.80
C PHE A 59 10.25 -3.85 -3.68
N SER A 60 11.51 -3.53 -3.84
CA SER A 60 12.20 -2.59 -2.94
C SER A 60 11.85 -1.13 -3.22
N ASP A 61 11.34 -0.85 -4.42
CA ASP A 61 10.92 0.47 -4.89
C ASP A 61 9.53 0.41 -5.53
N GLY A 62 8.61 1.23 -5.05
CA GLY A 62 7.24 1.32 -5.56
C GLY A 62 7.12 1.84 -7.00
N ALA A 63 8.11 2.57 -7.50
CA ALA A 63 8.06 3.19 -8.82
C ALA A 63 7.98 2.21 -10.00
N LEU A 64 8.36 0.94 -9.78
CA LEU A 64 8.33 -0.12 -10.80
C LEU A 64 7.02 -0.92 -10.79
N ILE A 65 6.21 -0.82 -9.73
CA ILE A 65 5.05 -1.69 -9.55
C ILE A 65 3.90 -1.33 -10.51
N ASP A 66 3.61 -0.04 -10.67
CA ASP A 66 2.52 0.40 -11.57
C ASP A 66 2.82 0.08 -13.04
N PRO A 67 4.02 0.36 -13.57
CA PRO A 67 4.39 -0.10 -14.92
C PRO A 67 4.25 -1.61 -15.09
N ALA A 68 4.75 -2.42 -14.16
CA ALA A 68 4.62 -3.88 -14.23
C ALA A 68 3.15 -4.36 -14.19
N THR A 69 2.27 -3.62 -13.49
CA THR A 69 0.83 -3.90 -13.48
C THR A 69 0.19 -3.50 -14.82
N GLU A 70 0.54 -2.35 -15.39
CA GLU A 70 0.04 -1.90 -16.69
C GLU A 70 0.47 -2.84 -17.81
N ASP A 71 1.72 -3.32 -17.80
CA ASP A 71 2.27 -4.25 -18.80
C ASP A 71 1.67 -5.67 -18.66
N GLY A 72 1.04 -6.00 -17.51
CA GLY A 72 0.43 -7.30 -17.23
C GLY A 72 1.39 -8.34 -16.68
N ASP A 73 2.57 -7.93 -16.24
CA ASP A 73 3.50 -8.76 -15.46
C ASP A 73 2.94 -9.04 -14.05
N LEU A 74 2.09 -8.13 -13.56
CA LEU A 74 1.28 -8.24 -12.35
C LEU A 74 -0.21 -8.12 -12.69
N ASP A 75 -1.07 -8.88 -11.99
CA ASP A 75 -2.52 -8.79 -12.14
C ASP A 75 -3.12 -7.64 -11.33
N ALA A 76 -2.52 -7.36 -10.17
CA ALA A 76 -2.91 -6.29 -9.24
C ALA A 76 -1.71 -5.78 -8.48
N ASN A 77 -1.86 -4.62 -7.84
CA ASN A 77 -0.93 -4.17 -6.82
C ASN A 77 -1.65 -3.61 -5.59
N ALA A 78 -0.95 -3.60 -4.43
CA ALA A 78 -1.50 -3.13 -3.16
C ALA A 78 -0.39 -2.49 -2.31
N PHE A 79 -0.01 -1.22 -2.62
CA PHE A 79 1.06 -0.52 -1.90
C PHE A 79 0.87 0.99 -1.83
N GLN A 80 0.04 1.57 -2.68
CA GLN A 80 -0.06 2.99 -2.97
C GLN A 80 -1.42 3.58 -2.57
N HIS A 81 -1.48 4.89 -2.42
CA HIS A 81 -2.69 5.65 -2.18
C HIS A 81 -3.19 6.38 -3.44
N THR A 82 -4.42 6.89 -3.41
CA THR A 82 -5.06 7.53 -4.57
C THR A 82 -4.22 8.65 -5.21
N PRO A 83 -3.69 9.65 -4.46
CA PRO A 83 -2.87 10.69 -5.08
C PRO A 83 -1.61 10.18 -5.79
N TYR A 84 -0.99 9.08 -5.26
CA TYR A 84 0.16 8.47 -5.93
C TYR A 84 -0.24 7.78 -7.23
N LEU A 85 -1.30 6.95 -7.21
CA LEU A 85 -1.83 6.30 -8.41
C LEU A 85 -2.19 7.32 -9.51
N GLU A 86 -2.90 8.38 -9.14
CA GLU A 86 -3.27 9.44 -10.09
C GLU A 86 -2.04 10.13 -10.69
N GLN A 87 -1.01 10.38 -9.87
CA GLN A 87 0.24 10.97 -10.32
C GLN A 87 1.00 10.04 -11.26
N GLN A 88 1.14 8.74 -10.91
CA GLN A 88 1.81 7.76 -11.77
C GLN A 88 1.08 7.59 -13.11
N ASN A 89 -0.26 7.51 -13.08
CA ASN A 89 -1.06 7.46 -14.31
C ASN A 89 -0.81 8.69 -15.20
N ALA A 90 -0.83 9.89 -14.62
CA ALA A 90 -0.64 11.13 -15.36
C ALA A 90 0.78 11.27 -15.95
N ASP A 91 1.81 10.97 -15.15
CA ASP A 91 3.20 11.19 -15.54
C ASP A 91 3.72 10.16 -16.55
N ARG A 92 3.19 8.94 -16.48
CA ARG A 92 3.67 7.80 -17.27
C ARG A 92 2.69 7.31 -18.32
N GLY A 93 1.51 7.92 -18.42
CA GLY A 93 0.47 7.51 -19.36
C GLY A 93 -0.11 6.12 -19.04
N LEU A 94 -0.19 5.78 -17.73
CA LEU A 94 -0.79 4.54 -17.27
C LEU A 94 -2.31 4.72 -17.09
N HIS A 95 -3.04 3.60 -16.98
CA HIS A 95 -4.51 3.60 -16.94
C HIS A 95 -5.08 2.82 -15.75
N LEU A 96 -4.26 2.51 -14.75
CA LEU A 96 -4.66 1.70 -13.61
C LEU A 96 -5.82 2.34 -12.82
N VAL A 97 -6.70 1.50 -12.31
CA VAL A 97 -7.87 1.94 -11.53
C VAL A 97 -7.88 1.33 -10.14
N SER A 98 -8.32 2.11 -9.16
CA SER A 98 -8.52 1.63 -7.79
C SER A 98 -9.80 0.81 -7.71
N VAL A 99 -9.73 -0.39 -7.09
CA VAL A 99 -10.89 -1.26 -6.86
C VAL A 99 -11.32 -1.32 -5.39
N ALA A 100 -10.43 -1.01 -4.46
CA ALA A 100 -10.76 -0.94 -3.03
C ALA A 100 -9.71 -0.14 -2.25
N LYS A 101 -10.15 0.62 -1.23
CA LYS A 101 -9.24 1.13 -0.20
C LYS A 101 -8.84 0.00 0.75
N THR A 102 -7.62 0.06 1.28
CA THR A 102 -7.05 -0.94 2.17
C THR A 102 -6.64 -0.33 3.51
N VAL A 103 -5.40 -0.01 3.71
CA VAL A 103 -4.85 0.48 4.98
C VAL A 103 -4.33 1.92 4.85
N LEU A 104 -4.32 2.65 5.95
CA LEU A 104 -3.55 3.88 6.08
C LEU A 104 -2.26 3.56 6.84
N LEU A 105 -1.15 3.95 6.25
CA LEU A 105 0.15 4.02 6.90
C LEU A 105 0.44 5.51 7.14
N PRO A 106 0.19 6.05 8.34
CA PRO A 106 0.32 7.49 8.59
C PRO A 106 1.76 7.94 8.32
N MET A 107 1.93 8.98 7.50
CA MET A 107 3.23 9.61 7.34
C MET A 107 3.65 10.26 8.65
N ALA A 108 4.94 10.16 8.97
CA ALA A 108 5.43 10.71 10.23
C ALA A 108 6.83 11.31 10.06
N ALA A 109 7.20 12.18 10.97
CA ALA A 109 8.49 12.83 10.97
C ALA A 109 9.30 12.45 12.20
N TYR A 110 10.57 12.20 11.98
CA TYR A 110 11.50 11.62 12.95
C TYR A 110 12.77 12.45 13.06
N SER A 111 13.45 12.34 14.18
CA SER A 111 14.78 12.90 14.39
C SER A 111 15.63 12.01 15.30
N ARG A 112 16.95 12.03 15.07
CA ARG A 112 17.94 11.48 16.01
C ARG A 112 18.66 12.58 16.79
N LYS A 113 18.49 13.84 16.39
CA LYS A 113 19.20 14.99 16.98
C LYS A 113 18.35 15.77 17.97
N VAL A 114 17.03 15.90 17.70
CA VAL A 114 16.11 16.67 18.56
C VAL A 114 15.02 15.76 19.14
N LYS A 115 14.44 16.20 20.28
CA LYS A 115 13.38 15.43 20.97
C LYS A 115 12.00 16.03 20.79
N SER A 116 11.91 17.24 20.27
CA SER A 116 10.65 17.92 19.97
C SER A 116 10.80 18.86 18.78
N ILE A 117 9.69 19.23 18.14
CA ILE A 117 9.66 20.22 17.07
C ILE A 117 10.18 21.59 17.60
N ALA A 118 9.93 21.87 18.87
CA ALA A 118 10.39 23.12 19.49
C ALA A 118 11.93 23.25 19.51
N ASP A 119 12.64 22.13 19.56
CA ASP A 119 14.11 22.08 19.63
C ASP A 119 14.78 22.15 18.25
N LEU A 120 14.01 22.21 17.15
CA LEU A 120 14.60 22.34 15.80
C LEU A 120 15.41 23.66 15.72
N PRO A 121 16.69 23.60 15.31
CA PRO A 121 17.51 24.78 15.16
C PRO A 121 17.03 25.67 14.00
N ASP A 122 17.43 26.93 14.03
CA ASP A 122 17.32 27.81 12.88
C ASP A 122 18.18 27.27 11.73
N GLY A 123 17.65 27.23 10.51
CA GLY A 123 18.31 26.62 9.36
C GLY A 123 18.36 25.10 9.36
N ALA A 124 17.53 24.41 10.17
CA ALA A 124 17.48 22.95 10.22
C ALA A 124 17.32 22.31 8.83
N GLU A 125 18.03 21.21 8.59
CA GLU A 125 17.89 20.40 7.38
C GLU A 125 16.79 19.35 7.57
N ILE A 126 15.81 19.35 6.66
CA ILE A 126 14.66 18.44 6.67
C ILE A 126 14.60 17.67 5.36
N THR A 127 14.62 16.35 5.43
CA THR A 127 14.43 15.51 4.25
C THR A 127 12.99 15.08 4.08
N ILE A 128 12.52 15.04 2.82
CA ILE A 128 11.18 14.62 2.42
C ILE A 128 11.26 13.69 1.20
N PRO A 129 10.18 12.90 0.89
CA PRO A 129 10.11 12.14 -0.35
C PRO A 129 10.22 13.01 -1.60
N ASN A 130 10.92 12.52 -2.62
CA ASN A 130 11.09 13.22 -3.90
C ASN A 130 9.95 12.95 -4.90
N ASP A 131 9.10 11.96 -4.68
CA ASP A 131 7.91 11.80 -5.51
C ASP A 131 6.89 12.91 -5.20
N PRO A 132 6.23 13.49 -6.24
CA PRO A 132 5.40 14.68 -6.06
C PRO A 132 4.28 14.50 -5.05
N SER A 133 3.64 13.32 -5.00
CA SER A 133 2.49 13.09 -4.13
C SER A 133 2.88 12.97 -2.65
N ASN A 134 3.95 12.22 -2.33
CA ASN A 134 4.44 12.13 -0.95
C ASN A 134 5.26 13.35 -0.54
N GLY A 135 5.96 14.02 -1.47
CA GLY A 135 6.58 15.33 -1.22
C GLY A 135 5.55 16.37 -0.78
N GLY A 136 4.46 16.52 -1.53
CA GLY A 136 3.37 17.41 -1.17
C GLY A 136 2.69 17.03 0.16
N ARG A 137 2.49 15.73 0.41
CA ARG A 137 1.99 15.19 1.68
C ARG A 137 2.92 15.54 2.85
N ALA A 138 4.24 15.43 2.65
CA ALA A 138 5.23 15.80 3.65
C ALA A 138 5.20 17.30 3.97
N LEU A 139 5.11 18.15 2.94
CA LEU A 139 4.98 19.59 3.14
C LEU A 139 3.71 19.95 3.92
N LYS A 140 2.58 19.31 3.63
CA LYS A 140 1.34 19.48 4.42
C LYS A 140 1.52 19.05 5.87
N LEU A 141 2.25 17.99 6.13
CA LEU A 141 2.56 17.55 7.49
C LEU A 141 3.43 18.57 8.23
N LEU A 142 4.45 19.13 7.55
CA LEU A 142 5.29 20.21 8.13
C LEU A 142 4.48 21.49 8.41
N ASP A 143 3.52 21.85 7.55
CA ASP A 143 2.59 22.98 7.78
C ASP A 143 1.69 22.72 9.00
N GLN A 144 1.13 21.52 9.13
CA GLN A 144 0.33 21.12 10.29
C GLN A 144 1.14 21.17 11.60
N GLY A 145 2.43 20.83 11.52
CA GLY A 145 3.36 20.90 12.65
C GLY A 145 3.85 22.33 12.97
N GLY A 146 3.46 23.34 12.19
CA GLY A 146 3.90 24.74 12.38
C GLY A 146 5.37 24.97 12.09
N ILE A 147 6.02 24.09 11.34
CA ILE A 147 7.43 24.20 10.92
C ILE A 147 7.57 25.16 9.75
N ILE A 148 6.65 25.07 8.79
CA ILE A 148 6.49 25.97 7.65
C ILE A 148 5.03 26.42 7.57
N LYS A 149 4.72 27.34 6.66
CA LYS A 149 3.36 27.71 6.30
C LYS A 149 3.19 27.59 4.79
N LEU A 150 2.17 26.85 4.35
CA LEU A 150 1.82 26.73 2.94
C LEU A 150 0.73 27.73 2.52
N THR A 151 0.67 28.02 1.25
CA THR A 151 -0.43 28.77 0.64
C THR A 151 -1.77 28.10 1.00
N PRO A 152 -2.79 28.83 1.48
CA PRO A 152 -4.08 28.26 1.82
C PRO A 152 -4.72 27.50 0.66
N GLY A 153 -5.23 26.30 0.92
CA GLY A 153 -5.96 25.49 -0.06
C GLY A 153 -5.09 24.63 -0.97
N VAL A 154 -3.77 24.56 -0.77
CA VAL A 154 -2.92 23.60 -1.50
C VAL A 154 -3.35 22.16 -1.20
N THR A 155 -3.27 21.32 -2.23
CA THR A 155 -3.64 19.90 -2.19
C THR A 155 -2.42 19.00 -1.94
N SER A 156 -2.56 17.70 -2.23
CA SER A 156 -1.45 16.73 -2.29
C SER A 156 -0.36 17.07 -3.33
N LYS A 157 -0.58 18.10 -4.15
CA LYS A 157 0.39 18.59 -5.15
C LYS A 157 1.21 19.78 -4.66
N ALA A 158 1.23 20.05 -3.36
CA ALA A 158 2.05 21.12 -2.78
C ALA A 158 3.52 20.93 -3.14
N THR A 159 4.20 22.02 -3.44
CA THR A 159 5.63 22.09 -3.75
C THR A 159 6.31 23.09 -2.79
N GLU A 160 7.62 23.13 -2.79
CA GLU A 160 8.38 24.13 -1.99
C GLU A 160 8.04 25.58 -2.39
N LEU A 161 7.56 25.81 -3.64
CA LEU A 161 7.12 27.12 -4.11
C LEU A 161 5.84 27.62 -3.41
N ASP A 162 5.10 26.71 -2.79
CA ASP A 162 3.88 27.02 -2.05
C ASP A 162 4.16 27.43 -0.59
N ILE A 163 5.43 27.42 -0.16
CA ILE A 163 5.82 27.88 1.18
C ILE A 163 5.76 29.40 1.24
N VAL A 164 4.82 29.94 2.02
CA VAL A 164 4.63 31.39 2.19
C VAL A 164 5.29 31.92 3.47
N ASP A 165 5.60 31.04 4.43
CA ASP A 165 6.34 31.40 5.64
C ASP A 165 7.22 30.25 6.10
N ASN A 166 8.43 30.57 6.51
CA ASN A 166 9.44 29.63 6.99
C ASN A 166 10.21 30.28 8.17
N PRO A 167 9.57 30.34 9.34
CA PRO A 167 10.06 31.16 10.45
C PRO A 167 11.39 30.68 11.06
N ARG A 168 11.76 29.42 10.79
CA ARG A 168 13.04 28.82 11.24
C ARG A 168 14.04 28.63 10.10
N HIS A 169 13.79 29.20 8.93
CA HIS A 169 14.65 29.11 7.75
C HIS A 169 15.06 27.66 7.43
N VAL A 170 14.16 26.68 7.68
CA VAL A 170 14.47 25.28 7.44
C VAL A 170 14.79 25.04 5.96
N ARG A 171 15.73 24.14 5.70
CA ARG A 171 16.13 23.71 4.35
C ARG A 171 15.51 22.37 4.05
N ILE A 172 14.69 22.31 3.02
CA ILE A 172 14.02 21.08 2.59
C ILE A 172 14.88 20.42 1.53
N LEU A 173 15.11 19.11 1.69
CA LEU A 173 15.91 18.29 0.79
C LEU A 173 15.06 17.10 0.34
N SER A 174 14.75 17.04 -0.94
CA SER A 174 13.98 15.93 -1.53
C SER A 174 14.90 14.75 -1.84
N LEU A 175 14.61 13.57 -1.28
CA LEU A 175 15.37 12.33 -1.47
C LEU A 175 14.47 11.19 -1.92
N GLU A 176 15.08 10.20 -2.58
CA GLU A 176 14.43 8.90 -2.81
C GLU A 176 13.86 8.35 -1.50
N THR A 177 12.59 7.96 -1.52
CA THR A 177 11.85 7.62 -0.31
C THR A 177 12.52 6.51 0.50
N ALA A 178 13.14 5.52 -0.16
CA ALA A 178 13.90 4.45 0.48
C ALA A 178 15.17 4.93 1.22
N GLN A 179 15.67 6.13 0.91
CA GLN A 179 16.87 6.69 1.55
C GLN A 179 16.55 7.51 2.82
N LEU A 180 15.31 7.92 3.01
CA LEU A 180 14.92 8.80 4.10
C LEU A 180 15.24 8.25 5.51
N PRO A 181 15.06 6.95 5.82
CA PRO A 181 15.45 6.45 7.15
C PRO A 181 16.95 6.58 7.43
N ARG A 182 17.79 6.45 6.40
CA ARG A 182 19.25 6.60 6.52
C ARG A 182 19.66 8.06 6.66
N SER A 183 18.96 8.99 6.02
CA SER A 183 19.27 10.41 6.11
C SER A 183 19.19 10.97 7.54
N LEU A 184 18.50 10.28 8.46
CA LEU A 184 18.42 10.65 9.88
C LEU A 184 19.77 10.71 10.60
N GLU A 185 20.82 10.09 10.05
CA GLU A 185 22.18 10.20 10.59
C GLU A 185 22.77 11.60 10.34
N ASP A 186 22.39 12.24 9.21
CA ASP A 186 23.01 13.45 8.71
C ASP A 186 22.15 14.69 8.96
N VAL A 187 20.84 14.61 8.78
CA VAL A 187 19.91 15.75 8.87
C VAL A 187 19.30 15.94 10.26
N ASP A 188 18.63 17.07 10.47
CA ASP A 188 18.00 17.36 11.75
C ASP A 188 16.63 16.69 11.88
N PHE A 189 15.93 16.48 10.75
CA PHE A 189 14.57 15.96 10.74
C PHE A 189 14.29 15.25 9.40
N SER A 190 13.52 14.17 9.41
CA SER A 190 13.12 13.49 8.18
C SER A 190 11.64 13.11 8.22
N VAL A 191 10.91 13.45 7.17
CA VAL A 191 9.51 13.04 6.98
C VAL A 191 9.50 11.77 6.15
N ILE A 192 9.05 10.67 6.75
CA ILE A 192 9.21 9.32 6.19
C ILE A 192 7.83 8.66 6.06
N THR A 193 7.57 8.03 4.93
CA THR A 193 6.40 7.14 4.75
C THR A 193 6.55 5.92 5.66
N SER A 194 5.47 5.54 6.35
CA SER A 194 5.57 4.57 7.45
C SER A 194 6.06 3.19 7.05
N HIS A 195 5.84 2.73 5.80
CA HIS A 195 6.37 1.42 5.42
C HIS A 195 7.90 1.39 5.44
N PHE A 196 8.59 2.46 5.00
CA PHE A 196 10.04 2.56 5.11
C PHE A 196 10.50 2.81 6.56
N ALA A 197 9.75 3.62 7.31
CA ALA A 197 10.05 3.85 8.73
C ALA A 197 9.98 2.54 9.52
N ILE A 198 8.89 1.79 9.41
CA ILE A 198 8.69 0.50 10.10
C ILE A 198 9.76 -0.51 9.69
N SER A 199 10.07 -0.62 8.39
CA SER A 199 11.14 -1.50 7.90
C SER A 199 12.52 -1.13 8.45
N ALA A 200 12.73 0.15 8.82
CA ALA A 200 13.95 0.63 9.47
C ALA A 200 13.89 0.56 11.02
N GLY A 201 12.83 -0.04 11.60
CA GLY A 201 12.64 -0.19 13.04
C GLY A 201 12.08 1.05 13.76
N LEU A 202 11.63 2.07 13.01
CA LEU A 202 10.98 3.27 13.55
C LEU A 202 9.46 3.05 13.58
N LEU A 203 8.87 3.19 14.75
CA LEU A 203 7.42 3.08 14.92
C LEU A 203 6.78 4.47 15.02
N PRO A 204 5.82 4.82 14.16
CA PRO A 204 5.14 6.13 14.22
C PRO A 204 4.63 6.47 15.63
N SER A 205 3.99 5.52 16.31
CA SER A 205 3.41 5.74 17.65
C SER A 205 4.44 5.93 18.77
N ARG A 206 5.70 5.51 18.57
CA ARG A 206 6.75 5.57 19.59
C ARG A 206 7.80 6.63 19.31
N ASP A 207 8.21 6.73 18.05
CA ASP A 207 9.44 7.45 17.66
C ASP A 207 9.16 8.76 16.91
N ALA A 208 7.92 8.98 16.44
CA ALA A 208 7.61 10.17 15.67
C ALA A 208 7.49 11.40 16.56
N LEU A 209 8.04 12.51 16.09
CA LEU A 209 7.83 13.84 16.69
C LEU A 209 6.62 14.56 16.09
N LEU A 210 6.20 14.14 14.92
CA LEU A 210 5.01 14.63 14.23
C LEU A 210 4.41 13.47 13.45
N ILE A 211 3.10 13.27 13.52
CA ILE A 211 2.39 12.18 12.84
C ILE A 211 1.15 12.73 12.15
N GLU A 212 0.88 12.21 10.97
CA GLU A 212 -0.31 12.52 10.18
C GLU A 212 -1.59 12.10 10.90
N SER A 213 -2.65 12.87 10.70
CA SER A 213 -3.99 12.54 11.21
C SER A 213 -4.50 11.21 10.66
N GLN A 214 -5.20 10.45 11.49
CA GLN A 214 -5.90 9.23 11.06
C GLN A 214 -7.08 9.52 10.10
N GLN A 215 -7.56 10.77 10.03
CA GLN A 215 -8.57 11.23 9.07
C GLN A 215 -7.90 11.69 7.76
N SER A 216 -7.03 10.84 7.23
CA SER A 216 -6.22 11.13 6.06
C SER A 216 -6.90 10.68 4.77
N GLU A 217 -6.64 11.38 3.66
CA GLU A 217 -7.03 10.97 2.31
C GLU A 217 -6.10 9.88 1.72
N TYR A 218 -4.97 9.60 2.37
CA TYR A 218 -3.89 8.74 1.89
C TYR A 218 -4.05 7.25 2.26
N PHE A 219 -5.30 6.77 2.40
CA PHE A 219 -5.52 5.33 2.46
C PHE A 219 -4.99 4.66 1.21
N CYS A 220 -4.18 3.61 1.41
CA CYS A 220 -3.73 2.76 0.34
C CYS A 220 -4.89 2.01 -0.31
N LEU A 221 -4.63 1.42 -1.46
CA LEU A 221 -5.65 0.81 -2.30
C LEU A 221 -5.10 -0.43 -3.01
N ILE A 222 -6.00 -1.21 -3.57
CA ILE A 222 -5.69 -2.22 -4.58
C ILE A 222 -5.94 -1.58 -5.94
N ALA A 223 -4.92 -1.60 -6.81
CA ALA A 223 -5.02 -1.15 -8.19
C ALA A 223 -4.92 -2.32 -9.17
N VAL A 224 -5.65 -2.22 -10.27
CA VAL A 224 -5.68 -3.18 -11.37
C VAL A 224 -5.80 -2.47 -12.70
N LYS A 225 -5.59 -3.17 -13.81
CA LYS A 225 -5.98 -2.64 -15.14
C LYS A 225 -7.51 -2.54 -15.25
N PRO A 226 -8.05 -1.58 -16.03
CA PRO A 226 -9.51 -1.36 -16.15
C PRO A 226 -10.28 -2.63 -16.53
N GLU A 227 -9.75 -3.44 -17.46
CA GLU A 227 -10.37 -4.69 -17.91
C GLU A 227 -10.44 -5.78 -16.83
N ASN A 228 -9.64 -5.65 -15.77
CA ASN A 228 -9.63 -6.57 -14.63
C ASN A 228 -10.61 -6.14 -13.53
N ALA A 229 -11.02 -4.88 -13.47
CA ALA A 229 -11.75 -4.30 -12.33
C ALA A 229 -13.01 -5.06 -11.90
N ASN A 230 -13.68 -5.72 -12.85
CA ASN A 230 -14.92 -6.46 -12.60
C ASN A 230 -14.74 -7.98 -12.64
N LYS A 231 -13.51 -8.49 -12.67
CA LYS A 231 -13.25 -9.94 -12.67
C LYS A 231 -13.60 -10.57 -11.31
N PRO A 232 -14.09 -11.79 -11.26
CA PRO A 232 -14.46 -12.47 -10.01
C PRO A 232 -13.32 -12.53 -8.99
N TRP A 233 -12.08 -12.75 -9.44
CA TRP A 233 -10.92 -12.81 -8.55
C TRP A 233 -10.63 -11.48 -7.85
N VAL A 234 -10.95 -10.33 -8.46
CA VAL A 234 -10.78 -9.01 -7.81
C VAL A 234 -11.67 -8.91 -6.58
N LYS A 235 -12.94 -9.34 -6.70
CA LYS A 235 -13.85 -9.38 -5.55
C LYS A 235 -13.30 -10.29 -4.45
N THR A 236 -12.82 -11.48 -4.82
CA THR A 236 -12.22 -12.44 -3.88
C THR A 236 -10.99 -11.86 -3.18
N LEU A 237 -10.10 -11.19 -3.93
CA LEU A 237 -8.91 -10.51 -3.38
C LEU A 237 -9.30 -9.42 -2.38
N VAL A 238 -10.27 -8.57 -2.72
CA VAL A 238 -10.75 -7.49 -1.84
C VAL A 238 -11.38 -8.06 -0.56
N GLU A 239 -12.20 -9.11 -0.68
CA GLU A 239 -12.80 -9.78 0.47
C GLU A 239 -11.74 -10.44 1.37
N ALA A 240 -10.73 -11.08 0.77
CA ALA A 240 -9.61 -11.66 1.53
C ALA A 240 -8.81 -10.59 2.25
N TYR A 241 -8.49 -9.49 1.56
CA TYR A 241 -7.76 -8.38 2.15
C TYR A 241 -8.50 -7.76 3.34
N ARG A 242 -9.83 -7.59 3.23
CA ARG A 242 -10.68 -6.97 4.26
C ARG A 242 -11.25 -7.97 5.26
N SER A 243 -10.69 -9.16 5.32
CA SER A 243 -11.17 -10.20 6.24
C SER A 243 -10.87 -9.88 7.72
N PRO A 244 -11.64 -10.45 8.67
CA PRO A 244 -11.33 -10.36 10.09
C PRO A 244 -9.95 -10.92 10.44
N GLU A 245 -9.48 -11.95 9.73
CA GLU A 245 -8.18 -12.60 9.94
C GLU A 245 -7.04 -11.65 9.60
N VAL A 246 -7.12 -10.97 8.46
CA VAL A 246 -6.12 -9.96 8.02
C VAL A 246 -6.15 -8.76 8.98
N LYS A 247 -7.34 -8.31 9.40
CA LYS A 247 -7.45 -7.25 10.41
C LYS A 247 -6.78 -7.64 11.72
N ALA A 248 -7.03 -8.85 12.22
CA ALA A 248 -6.44 -9.34 13.46
C ALA A 248 -4.90 -9.44 13.34
N PHE A 249 -4.38 -9.84 12.16
CA PHE A 249 -2.95 -9.82 11.88
C PHE A 249 -2.39 -8.39 11.97
N ILE A 250 -3.03 -7.42 11.29
CA ILE A 250 -2.61 -6.01 11.29
C ILE A 250 -2.59 -5.44 12.72
N ASP A 251 -3.66 -5.64 13.48
CA ASP A 251 -3.76 -5.15 14.85
C ASP A 251 -2.67 -5.72 15.75
N LYS A 252 -2.37 -7.01 15.62
CA LYS A 252 -1.34 -7.69 16.40
C LYS A 252 0.08 -7.30 15.99
N GLN A 253 0.34 -7.28 14.67
CA GLN A 253 1.69 -7.06 14.13
C GLN A 253 2.12 -5.62 14.26
N PHE A 254 1.23 -4.68 13.91
CA PHE A 254 1.58 -3.27 13.81
C PHE A 254 1.08 -2.40 14.96
N GLN A 255 0.31 -2.96 15.91
CA GLN A 255 -0.05 -2.34 17.19
C GLN A 255 -0.56 -0.89 17.06
N GLY A 256 -1.44 -0.64 16.08
CA GLY A 256 -2.03 0.67 15.81
C GLY A 256 -1.19 1.61 14.95
N ASN A 257 -0.01 1.19 14.48
CA ASN A 257 0.80 1.97 13.53
C ASN A 257 0.29 1.88 12.09
N ILE A 258 -0.63 0.95 11.81
CA ILE A 258 -1.34 0.81 10.54
C ILE A 258 -2.84 0.72 10.84
N ILE A 259 -3.64 1.46 10.09
CA ILE A 259 -5.08 1.64 10.31
C ILE A 259 -5.82 1.04 9.14
N VAL A 260 -6.83 0.21 9.40
CA VAL A 260 -7.68 -0.37 8.35
C VAL A 260 -8.76 0.61 7.89
N SER A 261 -9.18 0.52 6.63
CA SER A 261 -10.21 1.39 6.04
C SER A 261 -11.63 0.81 6.15
N TRP A 262 -11.78 -0.39 6.75
CA TRP A 262 -13.04 -1.13 6.88
C TRP A 262 -13.37 -1.49 8.32
#